data_d5587f5e18dbe8904566a6738682f61b
#
_entry.id   d5587f5e18dbe8904566a6738682f61b
#
_cell.length_a   1.000
_cell.length_b   1.000
_cell.length_c   1.000
_cell.angle_alpha   90.00
_cell.angle_beta   90.00
_cell.angle_gamma   90.00
#
_symmetry.space_group_name_H-M   'P 1'
#
loop_
_entity.id
_entity.type
_entity.pdbx_description
1 polymer ?
#
loop_
_entity_poly.entity_id
_entity_poly.type
_entity_poly.pdbx_seq_one_letter_code
_entity_poly.pdbx_strand_id
1 'polypeptide(L)' 'MGNESSNLITQIDFARAGQITPAMRVVAEKEGRSPEFIREGVAAGRIAIPA' A
#
# COMPACT_ATOMS: atom_id res chain seq x y z
N MET A 1 -20.07 5.22 5.81
CA MET A 1 -19.11 5.46 6.65
C MET A 1 -17.74 5.47 6.14
N GLY A 2 -17.11 6.40 5.98
CA GLY A 2 -15.83 6.71 5.47
C GLY A 2 -14.77 5.66 5.61
N ASN A 3 -14.83 4.69 4.78
CA ASN A 3 -13.89 3.61 4.87
C ASN A 3 -12.59 3.85 4.17
N GLU A 4 -12.50 4.90 3.39
CA GLU A 4 -11.28 5.15 2.64
C GLU A 4 -10.11 5.40 3.55
N SER A 5 -10.33 6.21 4.61
CA SER A 5 -9.25 6.47 5.55
C SER A 5 -8.83 5.21 6.27
N SER A 6 -9.81 4.39 6.69
CA SER A 6 -9.50 3.15 7.36
C SER A 6 -8.72 2.22 6.46
N ASN A 7 -9.10 2.15 5.17
CA ASN A 7 -8.40 1.29 4.23
C ASN A 7 -6.95 1.72 4.09
N LEU A 8 -6.70 3.02 3.98
CA LEU A 8 -5.34 3.53 3.84
C LEU A 8 -4.51 3.22 5.08
N ILE A 9 -5.09 3.42 6.27
CA ILE A 9 -4.39 3.13 7.51
C ILE A 9 -4.05 1.65 7.59
N THR A 10 -4.97 0.80 7.18
CA THR A 10 -4.74 -0.64 7.19
C THR A 10 -3.59 -1.01 6.25
N GLN A 11 -3.54 -0.41 5.08
CA GLN A 11 -2.45 -0.67 4.14
C GLN A 11 -1.10 -0.26 4.72
N ILE A 12 -1.06 0.88 5.39
CA ILE A 12 0.17 1.34 6.02
C ILE A 12 0.61 0.37 7.10
N ASP A 13 -0.33 -0.13 7.90
CA ASP A 13 -0.01 -1.08 8.94
C ASP A 13 0.57 -2.37 8.36
N PHE A 14 -0.03 -2.89 7.30
CA PHE A 14 0.49 -4.08 6.65
C PHE A 14 1.89 -3.82 6.09
N ALA A 15 2.08 -2.67 5.48
CA ALA A 15 3.37 -2.34 4.91
C ALA A 15 4.46 -2.27 5.97
N ARG A 16 4.14 -1.67 7.11
CA ARG A 16 5.10 -1.55 8.20
C ARG A 16 5.42 -2.90 8.82
N ALA A 17 4.46 -3.82 8.75
CA ALA A 17 4.67 -5.17 9.24
C ALA A 17 5.47 -6.02 8.25
N GLY A 18 5.82 -5.46 7.11
CA GLY A 18 6.57 -6.20 6.09
C GLY A 18 5.70 -7.04 5.19
N GLN A 19 4.39 -6.77 5.16
CA GLN A 19 3.47 -7.57 4.36
C GLN A 19 3.08 -6.84 3.10
N ILE A 20 2.96 -7.60 2.02
CA ILE A 20 2.54 -7.07 0.73
C ILE A 20 1.11 -7.51 0.49
N THR A 21 0.20 -6.55 0.44
CA THR A 21 -1.22 -6.84 0.22
C THR A 21 -1.50 -6.97 -1.27
N PRO A 22 -2.64 -7.58 -1.63
CA PRO A 22 -3.03 -7.62 -3.06
C PRO A 22 -3.13 -6.22 -3.67
N ALA A 23 -3.57 -5.23 -2.89
CA ALA A 23 -3.67 -3.86 -3.39
C ALA A 23 -2.29 -3.34 -3.77
N MET A 24 -1.27 -3.64 -2.97
CA MET A 24 0.09 -3.22 -3.28
C MET A 24 0.59 -3.86 -4.56
N ARG A 25 0.22 -5.12 -4.79
CA ARG A 25 0.63 -5.79 -6.02
C ARG A 25 0.00 -5.17 -7.24
N VAL A 26 -1.26 -4.78 -7.14
CA VAL A 26 -1.94 -4.12 -8.25
C VAL A 26 -1.26 -2.80 -8.58
N VAL A 27 -0.96 -2.02 -7.56
CA VAL A 27 -0.28 -0.74 -7.76
C VAL A 27 1.09 -0.96 -8.37
N ALA A 28 1.81 -1.96 -7.88
CA ALA A 28 3.15 -2.26 -8.39
C ALA A 28 3.10 -2.57 -9.87
N GLU A 29 2.12 -3.35 -10.29
CA GLU A 29 1.98 -3.71 -11.69
C GLU A 29 1.68 -2.48 -12.53
N LYS A 30 0.79 -1.63 -12.05
CA LYS A 30 0.45 -0.42 -12.80
C LYS A 30 1.61 0.54 -12.91
N GLU A 31 2.44 0.61 -11.88
CA GLU A 31 3.56 1.53 -11.86
C GLU A 31 4.81 0.93 -12.48
N GLY A 32 4.80 -0.34 -12.79
CA GLY A 32 5.99 -1.00 -13.30
C GLY A 32 7.08 -1.12 -12.27
N ARG A 33 6.71 -1.26 -11.00
CA ARG A 33 7.67 -1.39 -9.90
C ARG A 33 7.47 -2.72 -9.20
N SER A 34 8.44 -3.10 -8.38
CA SER A 34 8.29 -4.31 -7.60
C SER A 34 7.32 -4.08 -6.45
N PRO A 35 6.62 -5.14 -6.02
CA PRO A 35 5.72 -5.00 -4.88
C PRO A 35 6.44 -4.52 -3.61
N GLU A 36 7.69 -4.92 -3.44
CA GLU A 36 8.45 -4.47 -2.27
C GLU A 36 8.71 -2.97 -2.32
N PHE A 37 8.99 -2.45 -3.51
CA PHE A 37 9.16 -1.01 -3.66
C PHE A 37 7.88 -0.28 -3.23
N ILE A 38 6.73 -0.79 -3.66
CA ILE A 38 5.45 -0.19 -3.29
C ILE A 38 5.23 -0.31 -1.78
N ARG A 39 5.51 -1.48 -1.21
CA ARG A 39 5.34 -1.68 0.22
C ARG A 39 6.18 -0.68 1.02
N GLU A 40 7.42 -0.50 0.63
CA GLU A 40 8.29 0.45 1.34
C GLU A 40 7.76 1.87 1.21
N GLY A 41 7.27 2.23 0.02
CA GLY A 41 6.71 3.55 -0.17
C GLY A 41 5.46 3.79 0.66
N VAL A 42 4.61 2.77 0.77
CA VAL A 42 3.42 2.87 1.59
C VAL A 42 3.80 3.00 3.07
N ALA A 43 4.76 2.20 3.52
CA ALA A 43 5.19 2.24 4.91
C ALA A 43 5.78 3.60 5.26
N ALA A 44 6.46 4.22 4.32
CA ALA A 44 7.08 5.53 4.55
C ALA A 44 6.10 6.69 4.32
N GLY A 45 4.88 6.40 3.90
CA GLY A 45 3.89 7.43 3.64
C GLY A 45 4.10 8.16 2.33
N ARG A 46 4.93 7.63 1.43
CA ARG A 46 5.16 8.28 0.15
C ARG A 46 4.21 7.81 -0.93
N ILE A 47 3.63 6.63 -0.75
CA ILE A 47 2.72 6.05 -1.72
C ILE A 47 1.40 5.80 -1.02
N ALA A 48 0.31 6.26 -1.62
CA ALA A 48 -1.04 6.04 -1.09
C ALA A 48 -1.72 4.98 -1.93
N ILE A 49 -2.40 4.07 -1.26
CA ILE A 49 -3.20 3.05 -1.92
C ILE A 49 -4.63 3.57 -1.97
N PRO A 50 -5.19 3.78 -3.16
CA PRO A 50 -6.56 4.27 -3.25
C PRO A 50 -7.56 3.23 -2.74
N ALA A 51 -8.62 3.74 -2.18
CA ALA A 51 -9.67 2.88 -1.64
C ALA A 51 -10.44 2.19 -2.76
#